data_1abebca3339decdbe969b2296051ff7d
#
_entry.id   1abebca3339decdbe969b2296051ff7d
#
_cell.length_a   1.000
_cell.length_b   1.000
_cell.length_c   1.000
_cell.angle_alpha   90.00
_cell.angle_beta   90.00
_cell.angle_gamma   90.00
#
_symmetry.space_group_name_H-M   'P 1'
#
loop_
_entity.id
_entity.type
_entity.pdbx_description
1 polymer ?
#
loop_
_entity_poly.entity_id
_entity_poly.type
_entity_poly.pdbx_seq_one_letter_code
_entity_poly.pdbx_strand_id
1 'polypeptide(L)'
;LVGSEMCIRDRPNVDIFTHTQTVEVLGDGDKVVGMIKKDRFSDKEEIFALDGIFVQIGLTANSALFKDLVETNRMGEILTDKNGRTSVKGIYAAGDVTDISYKQIIIAMGEGAKAALAAFEDRMRGEVG
;
A
#
# COMPACT_ATOMS: atom_id res chain seq x y z
N LEU A 1 -7.92 -11.95 7.99
CA LEU A 1 -8.97 -11.02 7.48
C LEU A 1 -10.32 -11.71 7.17
N VAL A 2 -10.41 -13.04 7.28
CA VAL A 2 -11.64 -13.81 6.99
C VAL A 2 -12.80 -13.44 7.93
N GLY A 3 -12.53 -12.99 9.15
CA GLY A 3 -13.56 -12.59 10.11
C GLY A 3 -14.20 -11.21 9.84
N SER A 4 -13.50 -10.29 9.17
CA SER A 4 -14.01 -8.94 8.90
C SER A 4 -15.03 -8.90 7.75
N GLU A 5 -14.91 -9.78 6.76
CA GLU A 5 -15.86 -9.85 5.65
C GLU A 5 -17.25 -10.29 6.12
N MET A 6 -17.34 -11.25 7.04
CA MET A 6 -18.63 -11.68 7.60
C MET A 6 -19.33 -10.55 8.35
N CYS A 7 -18.59 -9.76 9.15
CA CYS A 7 -19.16 -8.64 9.89
C CYS A 7 -19.65 -7.49 8.99
N ILE A 8 -19.09 -7.33 7.80
CA ILE A 8 -19.51 -6.30 6.84
C ILE A 8 -20.78 -6.74 6.09
N ARG A 9 -20.84 -8.00 5.65
CA ARG A 9 -21.98 -8.55 4.91
C ARG A 9 -23.31 -8.49 5.66
N ASP A 10 -23.25 -8.58 6.99
CA ASP A 10 -24.44 -8.59 7.85
C ASP A 10 -24.96 -7.19 8.23
N ARG A 11 -24.34 -6.14 7.68
CA ARG A 11 -24.76 -4.75 7.93
C ARG A 11 -25.87 -4.32 6.99
N PRO A 12 -27.01 -3.83 7.50
CA PRO A 12 -28.16 -3.43 6.67
C PRO A 12 -27.91 -2.17 5.81
N ASN A 13 -26.84 -1.44 6.09
CA ASN A 13 -26.45 -0.24 5.38
C ASN A 13 -25.20 -0.41 4.49
N VAL A 14 -24.87 -1.66 4.14
CA VAL A 14 -23.74 -2.00 3.29
C VAL A 14 -24.17 -2.88 2.13
N ASP A 15 -23.95 -2.42 0.93
CA ASP A 15 -24.12 -3.20 -0.29
C ASP A 15 -22.76 -3.68 -0.81
N ILE A 16 -22.65 -4.98 -1.10
CA ILE A 16 -21.43 -5.58 -1.62
C ILE A 16 -21.65 -6.01 -3.06
N PHE A 17 -20.94 -5.38 -3.98
CA PHE A 17 -20.94 -5.71 -5.40
C PHE A 17 -19.73 -6.57 -5.74
N THR A 18 -19.92 -7.88 -5.86
CA THR A 18 -18.88 -8.80 -6.34
C THR A 18 -18.83 -8.78 -7.87
N HIS A 19 -17.68 -9.18 -8.44
CA HIS A 19 -17.48 -9.22 -9.89
C HIS A 19 -17.67 -7.88 -10.61
N THR A 20 -17.49 -6.78 -9.86
CA THR A 20 -17.69 -5.43 -10.35
C THR A 20 -16.35 -4.73 -10.52
N GLN A 21 -16.20 -4.00 -11.60
CA GLN A 21 -15.05 -3.17 -11.90
C GLN A 21 -15.46 -1.71 -11.93
N THR A 22 -14.69 -0.83 -11.30
CA THR A 22 -14.81 0.62 -11.49
C THR A 22 -14.18 0.97 -12.83
N VAL A 23 -14.95 1.61 -13.71
CA VAL A 23 -14.51 2.06 -15.04
C VAL A 23 -14.04 3.51 -14.97
N GLU A 24 -14.86 4.38 -14.36
CA GLU A 24 -14.60 5.81 -14.28
C GLU A 24 -15.17 6.39 -12.99
N VAL A 25 -14.51 7.40 -12.47
CA VAL A 25 -15.00 8.21 -11.35
C VAL A 25 -15.56 9.51 -11.90
N LEU A 26 -16.81 9.82 -11.55
CA LEU A 26 -17.52 10.98 -12.05
C LEU A 26 -17.44 12.13 -11.04
N GLY A 27 -17.13 13.32 -11.53
CA GLY A 27 -17.11 14.56 -10.76
C GLY A 27 -17.86 15.68 -11.45
N ASP A 28 -18.28 16.68 -10.69
CA ASP A 28 -18.92 17.91 -11.21
C ASP A 28 -17.95 19.09 -11.35
N GLY A 29 -16.66 18.83 -11.11
CA GLY A 29 -15.58 19.84 -11.11
C GLY A 29 -15.21 20.34 -9.71
N ASP A 30 -16.02 20.06 -8.70
CA ASP A 30 -15.79 20.40 -7.29
C ASP A 30 -15.65 19.16 -6.42
N LYS A 31 -16.50 18.16 -6.64
CA LYS A 31 -16.51 16.92 -5.87
C LYS A 31 -16.83 15.69 -6.72
N VAL A 32 -16.61 14.52 -6.13
CA VAL A 32 -17.08 13.24 -6.67
C VAL A 32 -18.60 13.17 -6.54
N VAL A 33 -19.30 12.80 -7.61
CA VAL A 33 -20.77 12.65 -7.65
C VAL A 33 -21.22 11.24 -8.02
N GLY A 34 -20.32 10.39 -8.47
CA GLY A 34 -20.65 9.05 -8.85
C GLY A 34 -19.47 8.27 -9.42
N MET A 35 -19.74 7.07 -9.87
CA MET A 35 -18.82 6.25 -10.66
C MET A 35 -19.57 5.44 -11.69
N ILE A 36 -18.88 5.05 -12.76
CA ILE A 36 -19.33 4.02 -13.69
C ILE A 36 -18.79 2.69 -13.18
N LYS A 37 -19.69 1.78 -12.85
CA LYS A 37 -19.36 0.41 -12.51
C LYS A 37 -19.74 -0.53 -13.63
N LYS A 38 -18.93 -1.55 -13.88
CA LYS A 38 -19.12 -2.56 -14.91
C LYS A 38 -19.20 -3.95 -14.28
N ASP A 39 -20.22 -4.69 -14.62
CA ASP A 39 -20.31 -6.12 -14.29
C ASP A 39 -19.38 -6.93 -15.20
N ARG A 40 -18.51 -7.75 -14.61
CA ARG A 40 -17.49 -8.51 -15.35
C ARG A 40 -18.01 -9.70 -16.15
N PHE A 41 -19.24 -10.13 -15.92
CA PHE A 41 -19.86 -11.24 -16.64
C PHE A 41 -20.71 -10.77 -17.81
N SER A 42 -21.53 -9.73 -17.56
CA SER A 42 -22.45 -9.21 -18.56
C SER A 42 -21.89 -8.07 -19.38
N ASP A 43 -20.72 -7.54 -18.99
CA ASP A 43 -20.13 -6.31 -19.55
C ASP A 43 -21.04 -5.07 -19.43
N LYS A 44 -22.13 -5.16 -18.68
CA LYS A 44 -23.06 -4.05 -18.50
C LYS A 44 -22.45 -2.98 -17.61
N GLU A 45 -22.52 -1.76 -18.09
CA GLU A 45 -22.13 -0.56 -17.35
C GLU A 45 -23.34 0.14 -16.78
N GLU A 46 -23.22 0.66 -15.56
CA GLU A 46 -24.23 1.49 -14.93
C GLU A 46 -23.57 2.62 -14.10
N ILE A 47 -24.26 3.76 -14.06
CA ILE A 47 -23.86 4.88 -13.21
C ILE A 47 -24.37 4.62 -11.80
N PHE A 48 -23.45 4.71 -10.84
CA PHE A 48 -23.73 4.57 -9.42
C PHE A 48 -23.43 5.91 -8.73
N ALA A 49 -24.46 6.59 -8.23
CA ALA A 49 -24.33 7.85 -7.53
C ALA A 49 -23.72 7.64 -6.14
N LEU A 50 -22.76 8.48 -5.75
CA LEU A 50 -22.11 8.46 -4.44
C LEU A 50 -21.44 9.81 -4.14
N ASP A 51 -21.17 10.06 -2.87
CA ASP A 51 -20.60 11.31 -2.37
C ASP A 51 -19.10 11.27 -2.15
N GLY A 52 -18.49 10.08 -2.22
CA GLY A 52 -17.06 9.89 -2.06
C GLY A 52 -16.62 8.46 -2.28
N ILE A 53 -15.32 8.25 -2.52
CA ILE A 53 -14.71 6.94 -2.78
C ILE A 53 -13.49 6.75 -1.89
N PHE A 54 -13.44 5.63 -1.18
CA PHE A 54 -12.22 5.13 -0.56
C PHE A 54 -11.58 4.07 -1.47
N VAL A 55 -10.37 4.36 -1.94
CA VAL A 55 -9.61 3.44 -2.77
C VAL A 55 -8.73 2.56 -1.88
N GLN A 56 -9.02 1.25 -1.86
CA GLN A 56 -8.28 0.24 -1.09
C GLN A 56 -8.01 -1.00 -1.94
N ILE A 57 -7.50 -0.81 -3.15
CA ILE A 57 -7.30 -1.89 -4.15
C ILE A 57 -5.99 -2.65 -3.93
N GLY A 58 -5.17 -2.22 -3.02
CA GLY A 58 -3.87 -2.80 -2.71
C GLY A 58 -2.84 -1.73 -2.37
N LEU A 59 -1.62 -2.17 -2.14
CA LEU A 59 -0.49 -1.30 -1.83
C LEU A 59 0.51 -1.34 -2.97
N THR A 60 1.02 -0.17 -3.34
CA THR A 60 2.16 -0.04 -4.25
C THR A 60 3.27 0.68 -3.50
N ALA A 61 4.44 0.06 -3.42
CA ALA A 61 5.60 0.67 -2.79
C ALA A 61 6.01 1.95 -3.56
N ASN A 62 6.12 3.08 -2.85
CA ASN A 62 6.55 4.34 -3.45
C ASN A 62 8.09 4.40 -3.51
N SER A 63 8.69 3.46 -4.21
CA SER A 63 10.13 3.22 -4.32
C SER A 63 10.72 3.60 -5.68
N ALA A 64 9.90 4.11 -6.60
CA ALA A 64 10.32 4.36 -7.99
C ALA A 64 11.57 5.23 -8.13
N LEU A 65 11.78 6.18 -7.21
CA LEU A 65 12.97 7.04 -7.16
C LEU A 65 14.27 6.28 -6.80
N PHE A 66 14.14 5.11 -6.19
CA PHE A 66 15.27 4.35 -5.64
C PHE A 66 15.51 3.03 -6.38
N LYS A 67 14.69 2.68 -7.39
CA LYS A 67 14.74 1.40 -8.09
C LYS A 67 16.09 1.06 -8.73
N ASP A 68 16.84 2.09 -9.14
CA ASP A 68 18.16 1.94 -9.77
C ASP A 68 19.30 2.08 -8.74
N LEU A 69 18.97 2.40 -7.48
CA LEU A 69 19.93 2.60 -6.41
C LEU A 69 20.00 1.43 -5.44
N VAL A 70 18.85 0.83 -5.10
CA VAL A 70 18.75 -0.29 -4.16
C VAL A 70 18.00 -1.46 -4.80
N GLU A 71 18.24 -2.66 -4.31
CA GLU A 71 17.52 -3.84 -4.77
C GLU A 71 16.04 -3.79 -4.34
N THR A 72 15.16 -4.13 -5.30
CA THR A 72 13.72 -4.23 -5.08
C THR A 72 13.20 -5.58 -5.56
N ASN A 73 12.09 -6.02 -5.01
CA ASN A 73 11.38 -7.21 -5.49
C ASN A 73 10.51 -6.86 -6.73
N ARG A 74 9.79 -7.86 -7.27
CA ARG A 74 8.91 -7.69 -8.45
C ARG A 74 7.75 -6.72 -8.21
N MET A 75 7.39 -6.46 -6.95
CA MET A 75 6.32 -5.53 -6.56
C MET A 75 6.87 -4.11 -6.32
N GLY A 76 8.16 -3.90 -6.50
CA GLY A 76 8.84 -2.62 -6.27
C GLY A 76 9.18 -2.37 -4.80
N GLU A 77 8.99 -3.33 -3.90
CA GLU A 77 9.35 -3.16 -2.50
C GLU A 77 10.86 -3.26 -2.32
N ILE A 78 11.44 -2.37 -1.52
CA ILE A 78 12.88 -2.36 -1.23
C ILE A 78 13.23 -3.56 -0.36
N LEU A 79 14.20 -4.36 -0.82
CA LEU A 79 14.71 -5.50 -0.05
C LEU A 79 15.58 -5.02 1.10
N THR A 80 15.30 -5.53 2.32
CA THR A 80 16.03 -5.18 3.52
C THR A 80 16.44 -6.41 4.33
N ASP A 81 17.52 -6.25 5.09
CA ASP A 81 17.84 -7.23 6.14
C ASP A 81 16.91 -7.02 7.37
N LYS A 82 17.06 -7.89 8.37
CA LYS A 82 16.29 -7.80 9.63
C LYS A 82 16.45 -6.46 10.39
N ASN A 83 17.41 -5.65 10.03
CA ASN A 83 17.74 -4.37 10.68
C ASN A 83 17.46 -3.16 9.78
N GLY A 84 16.84 -3.38 8.62
CA GLY A 84 16.50 -2.29 7.69
C GLY A 84 17.65 -1.83 6.79
N ARG A 85 18.77 -2.58 6.70
CA ARG A 85 19.85 -2.28 5.75
C ARG A 85 19.42 -2.72 4.36
N THR A 86 19.65 -1.86 3.37
CA THR A 86 19.42 -2.19 1.96
C THR A 86 20.64 -2.87 1.33
N SER A 87 20.56 -3.19 0.05
CA SER A 87 21.70 -3.69 -0.74
C SER A 87 22.85 -2.68 -0.85
N VAL A 88 22.61 -1.40 -0.57
CA VAL A 88 23.60 -0.32 -0.65
C VAL A 88 23.99 0.14 0.73
N LYS A 89 25.29 0.06 1.02
CA LYS A 89 25.86 0.46 2.30
C LYS A 89 25.57 1.93 2.60
N GLY A 90 25.08 2.23 3.80
CA GLY A 90 24.71 3.58 4.23
C GLY A 90 23.29 3.99 3.85
N ILE A 91 22.55 3.12 3.15
CA ILE A 91 21.14 3.34 2.82
C ILE A 91 20.30 2.33 3.60
N TYR A 92 19.29 2.85 4.29
CA TYR A 92 18.37 2.09 5.14
C TYR A 92 16.94 2.34 4.67
N ALA A 93 16.10 1.34 4.79
CA ALA A 93 14.67 1.45 4.49
C ALA A 93 13.84 0.78 5.57
N ALA A 94 12.64 1.30 5.81
CA ALA A 94 11.74 0.79 6.82
C ALA A 94 10.27 1.05 6.45
N GLY A 95 9.35 0.26 6.99
CA GLY A 95 7.92 0.40 6.82
C GLY A 95 7.40 -0.10 5.48
N ASP A 96 6.28 0.43 5.04
CA ASP A 96 5.48 -0.08 3.92
C ASP A 96 6.19 -0.11 2.57
N VAL A 97 7.25 0.65 2.41
CA VAL A 97 8.08 0.69 1.19
C VAL A 97 9.00 -0.53 1.07
N THR A 98 9.20 -1.30 2.15
CA THR A 98 10.07 -2.47 2.21
C THR A 98 9.30 -3.77 1.99
N ASP A 99 10.00 -4.88 1.85
CA ASP A 99 9.47 -6.23 1.68
C ASP A 99 8.88 -6.86 2.97
N ILE A 100 8.62 -6.03 3.99
CA ILE A 100 8.04 -6.47 5.26
C ILE A 100 6.64 -7.05 5.07
N SER A 101 6.33 -8.16 5.76
CA SER A 101 5.10 -8.93 5.55
C SER A 101 3.82 -8.19 5.97
N TYR A 102 3.88 -7.31 6.95
CA TYR A 102 2.72 -6.63 7.51
C TYR A 102 2.87 -5.11 7.40
N LYS A 103 2.01 -4.50 6.60
CA LYS A 103 1.97 -3.05 6.35
C LYS A 103 1.03 -2.40 7.37
N GLN A 104 1.53 -2.10 8.56
CA GLN A 104 0.80 -1.47 9.66
C GLN A 104 1.61 -0.34 10.27
N ILE A 105 0.97 0.74 10.71
CA ILE A 105 1.64 1.93 11.28
C ILE A 105 2.58 1.56 12.41
N ILE A 106 2.13 0.73 13.35
CA ILE A 106 2.96 0.33 14.50
C ILE A 106 4.19 -0.50 14.09
N ILE A 107 4.07 -1.30 13.04
CA ILE A 107 5.18 -2.08 12.50
C ILE A 107 6.16 -1.15 11.80
N ALA A 108 5.69 -0.22 10.97
CA ALA A 108 6.51 0.77 10.31
C ALA A 108 7.32 1.62 11.31
N MET A 109 6.72 2.00 12.44
CA MET A 109 7.41 2.69 13.53
C MET A 109 8.55 1.82 14.14
N GLY A 110 8.26 0.55 14.43
CA GLY A 110 9.25 -0.38 14.97
C GLY A 110 10.41 -0.63 14.00
N GLU A 111 10.10 -0.83 12.71
CA GLU A 111 11.11 -1.00 11.67
C GLU A 111 11.96 0.29 11.50
N GLY A 112 11.35 1.47 11.56
CA GLY A 112 12.06 2.74 11.53
C GLY A 112 13.04 2.89 12.69
N ALA A 113 12.64 2.51 13.90
CA ALA A 113 13.52 2.51 15.07
C ALA A 113 14.71 1.54 14.90
N LYS A 114 14.47 0.33 14.38
CA LYS A 114 15.52 -0.65 14.08
C LYS A 114 16.52 -0.12 13.04
N ALA A 115 16.03 0.45 11.95
CA ALA A 115 16.84 1.03 10.90
C ALA A 115 17.72 2.17 11.42
N ALA A 116 17.17 3.05 12.27
CA ALA A 116 17.92 4.14 12.89
C ALA A 116 19.04 3.63 13.82
N LEU A 117 18.75 2.61 14.63
CA LEU A 117 19.76 1.99 15.49
C LEU A 117 20.85 1.29 14.67
N ALA A 118 20.49 0.60 13.60
CA ALA A 118 21.45 -0.01 12.69
C ALA A 118 22.37 1.02 12.02
N ALA A 119 21.80 2.14 11.57
CA ALA A 119 22.58 3.25 10.99
C ALA A 119 23.57 3.84 12.00
N PHE A 120 23.15 4.02 13.24
CA PHE A 120 24.02 4.49 14.31
C PHE A 120 25.15 3.50 14.61
N GLU A 121 24.84 2.21 14.73
CA GLU A 121 25.84 1.17 14.97
C GLU A 121 26.90 1.09 13.85
N ASP A 122 26.44 1.13 12.59
CA ASP A 122 27.32 1.03 11.42
C ASP A 122 28.25 2.26 11.34
N ARG A 123 27.73 3.44 11.70
CA ARG A 123 28.55 4.65 11.82
C ARG A 123 29.61 4.52 12.93
N MET A 124 29.22 4.00 14.10
CA MET A 124 30.17 3.80 15.23
C MET A 124 31.26 2.79 14.91
N ARG A 125 30.95 1.79 14.05
CA ARG A 125 31.94 0.81 13.57
C ARG A 125 32.81 1.34 12.42
N GLY A 126 32.56 2.55 11.94
CA GLY A 126 33.26 3.10 10.77
C GLY A 126 32.89 2.41 9.46
N GLU A 127 31.74 1.75 9.42
CA GLU A 127 31.25 1.05 8.23
C GLU A 127 30.59 1.99 7.24
N VAL A 128 30.09 3.13 7.70
CA VAL A 128 29.50 4.21 6.91
C VAL A 128 30.07 5.54 7.36
N GLY A 129 30.30 6.44 6.40
CA GLY A 129 30.85 7.77 6.64
C GLY A 129 29.82 8.81 7.05
#